data_396c15fd083586a94d4bf02064641df8
#
_entry.id   396c15fd083586a94d4bf02064641df8
#
_cell.length_a   1.000
_cell.length_b   1.000
_cell.length_c   1.000
_cell.angle_alpha   90.00
_cell.angle_beta   90.00
_cell.angle_gamma   90.00
#
_symmetry.space_group_name_H-M   'P 1'
#
loop_
_entity.id
_entity.type
_entity.pdbx_description
1 polymer ?
#
loop_
_entity_poly.entity_id
_entity_poly.type
_entity_poly.pdbx_seq_one_letter_code
_entity_poly.pdbx_strand_id
1 'polypeptide(L)'
;VLSSGVNVELTSYVESRYELRLDKSKITRLFTSMRPAYTEAEEHFVQKYLMCDEMVAQGMAQDGYGNCLIKVQNADGSDSKTLWSCHTDSVHRKSGVQEVHFDPLTDKFSTPDGSCLGADDNSGTYILLELLRKRIPGLYIFHRAEEVGGCGSSWIAQHSSELLEQYDRAIAFDRKDIYSIITHQGSKRCCSDEFADDLAEKLGMNHRTDSGGSFTDTANYDHIIPECTNLSVGYFNAHSARETQLLDY
;
A
#
# COMPACT_ATOMS: atom_id res chain seq x y z
N VAL A 1 -27.22 -2.47 -41.04
CA VAL A 1 -25.95 -3.07 -40.68
C VAL A 1 -25.15 -2.04 -39.88
N LEU A 2 -25.30 -2.01 -38.56
CA LEU A 2 -24.45 -1.25 -37.65
C LEU A 2 -24.42 -1.95 -36.30
N SER A 3 -23.21 -2.10 -35.77
CA SER A 3 -22.81 -2.30 -34.35
C SER A 3 -22.79 -3.72 -33.79
N SER A 4 -21.63 -4.34 -33.86
CA SER A 4 -21.24 -5.44 -32.97
C SER A 4 -19.91 -5.16 -32.22
N GLY A 5 -19.39 -3.92 -32.26
CA GLY A 5 -18.10 -3.57 -31.64
C GLY A 5 -18.15 -3.05 -30.20
N VAL A 6 -19.27 -2.44 -29.79
CA VAL A 6 -19.35 -1.71 -28.50
C VAL A 6 -19.63 -2.63 -27.29
N ASN A 7 -20.23 -3.82 -27.54
CA ASN A 7 -20.58 -4.72 -26.43
C ASN A 7 -19.41 -5.57 -25.90
N VAL A 8 -18.35 -5.79 -26.67
CA VAL A 8 -17.23 -6.66 -26.26
C VAL A 8 -16.28 -5.93 -25.30
N GLU A 9 -16.04 -4.63 -25.50
CA GLU A 9 -15.18 -3.84 -24.60
C GLU A 9 -15.84 -3.57 -23.23
N LEU A 10 -17.16 -3.30 -23.22
CA LEU A 10 -17.91 -3.10 -21.97
C LEU A 10 -18.01 -4.39 -21.16
N THR A 11 -18.17 -5.55 -21.79
CA THR A 11 -18.26 -6.84 -21.11
C THR A 11 -16.91 -7.23 -20.51
N SER A 12 -15.80 -7.03 -21.22
CA SER A 12 -14.45 -7.29 -20.69
C SER A 12 -14.07 -6.34 -19.56
N TYR A 13 -14.53 -5.08 -19.60
CA TYR A 13 -14.30 -4.10 -18.53
C TYR A 13 -15.14 -4.40 -17.28
N VAL A 14 -16.37 -4.89 -17.44
CA VAL A 14 -17.22 -5.31 -16.32
C VAL A 14 -16.74 -6.64 -15.72
N GLU A 15 -16.32 -7.60 -16.54
CA GLU A 15 -15.75 -8.86 -16.06
C GLU A 15 -14.42 -8.64 -15.31
N SER A 16 -13.57 -7.67 -15.72
CA SER A 16 -12.35 -7.32 -14.99
C SER A 16 -12.61 -6.70 -13.61
N ARG A 17 -13.75 -6.02 -13.41
CA ARG A 17 -14.15 -5.53 -12.07
C ARG A 17 -14.58 -6.65 -11.12
N TYR A 18 -15.13 -7.76 -11.63
CA TYR A 18 -15.52 -8.92 -10.81
C TYR A 18 -14.33 -9.81 -10.42
N GLU A 19 -13.19 -9.74 -11.12
CA GLU A 19 -11.96 -10.46 -10.74
C GLU A 19 -11.14 -9.79 -9.65
N LEU A 20 -11.51 -8.59 -9.22
CA LEU A 20 -10.84 -7.80 -8.17
C LEU A 20 -11.42 -8.01 -6.78
N ARG A 21 -12.20 -9.05 -6.53
CA ARG A 21 -12.59 -9.39 -5.15
C ARG A 21 -11.33 -9.67 -4.35
N LEU A 22 -11.16 -8.90 -3.27
CA LEU A 22 -10.14 -9.15 -2.26
C LEU A 22 -10.15 -10.64 -1.88
N ASP A 23 -9.02 -11.32 -2.02
CA ASP A 23 -8.90 -12.68 -1.53
C ASP A 23 -8.87 -12.67 -0.01
N LYS A 24 -10.06 -12.83 0.57
CA LYS A 24 -10.27 -12.85 2.02
C LYS A 24 -9.27 -13.74 2.75
N SER A 25 -8.89 -14.86 2.15
CA SER A 25 -7.97 -15.80 2.78
C SER A 25 -6.54 -15.27 2.83
N LYS A 26 -6.13 -14.51 1.80
CA LYS A 26 -4.80 -13.90 1.74
C LYS A 26 -4.68 -12.74 2.73
N ILE A 27 -5.65 -11.82 2.71
CA ILE A 27 -5.61 -10.66 3.60
C ILE A 27 -5.72 -11.07 5.07
N THR A 28 -6.57 -12.08 5.39
CA THR A 28 -6.64 -12.65 6.74
C THR A 28 -5.29 -13.15 7.23
N ARG A 29 -4.53 -13.84 6.37
CA ARG A 29 -3.17 -14.31 6.74
C ARG A 29 -2.20 -13.19 7.05
N LEU A 30 -2.30 -12.05 6.39
CA LEU A 30 -1.47 -10.88 6.70
C LEU A 30 -1.82 -10.33 8.09
N PHE A 31 -3.11 -10.16 8.40
CA PHE A 31 -3.58 -9.66 9.69
C PHE A 31 -3.26 -10.57 10.89
N THR A 32 -3.00 -11.86 10.68
CA THR A 32 -2.60 -12.73 11.79
C THR A 32 -1.21 -12.43 12.34
N SER A 33 -0.38 -11.66 11.66
CA SER A 33 1.01 -11.40 12.05
C SER A 33 1.14 -10.14 12.90
N MET A 34 1.49 -10.29 14.17
CA MET A 34 1.92 -9.19 15.05
C MET A 34 3.42 -9.00 14.90
N ARG A 35 3.85 -7.89 14.27
CA ARG A 35 5.24 -7.69 13.86
C ARG A 35 5.73 -6.25 14.10
N PRO A 36 6.01 -5.90 15.38
CA PRO A 36 6.63 -4.62 15.67
C PRO A 36 7.95 -4.44 14.92
N ALA A 37 8.31 -3.18 14.64
CA ALA A 37 9.57 -2.83 13.98
C ALA A 37 10.79 -3.51 14.62
N TYR A 38 11.73 -3.95 13.81
CA TYR A 38 13.00 -4.57 14.19
C TYR A 38 12.89 -5.91 14.95
N THR A 39 11.74 -6.57 14.91
CA THR A 39 11.58 -7.88 15.55
C THR A 39 11.80 -9.03 14.57
N GLU A 40 12.11 -10.21 15.12
CA GLU A 40 12.18 -11.45 14.33
C GLU A 40 10.85 -11.77 13.61
N ALA A 41 9.72 -11.30 14.13
CA ALA A 41 8.42 -11.49 13.50
C ALA A 41 8.28 -10.65 12.23
N GLU A 42 8.79 -9.41 12.22
CA GLU A 42 8.88 -8.59 11.02
C GLU A 42 9.82 -9.23 10.01
N GLU A 43 11.01 -9.65 10.43
CA GLU A 43 11.97 -10.34 9.56
C GLU A 43 11.38 -11.61 8.95
N HIS A 44 10.71 -12.44 9.78
CA HIS A 44 10.04 -13.64 9.28
C HIS A 44 8.94 -13.33 8.26
N PHE A 45 8.18 -12.25 8.48
CA PHE A 45 7.17 -11.78 7.53
C PHE A 45 7.80 -11.37 6.19
N VAL A 46 8.87 -10.58 6.24
CA VAL A 46 9.62 -10.15 5.06
C VAL A 46 10.16 -11.36 4.29
N GLN A 47 10.81 -12.31 4.97
CA GLN A 47 11.31 -13.52 4.33
C GLN A 47 10.20 -14.36 3.68
N LYS A 48 9.05 -14.46 4.33
CA LYS A 48 7.93 -15.28 3.86
C LYS A 48 7.20 -14.70 2.65
N TYR A 49 6.99 -13.38 2.63
CA TYR A 49 6.12 -12.74 1.64
C TYR A 49 6.87 -11.91 0.59
N LEU A 50 8.04 -11.37 0.92
CA LEU A 50 8.78 -10.45 0.06
C LEU A 50 10.11 -11.03 -0.43
N MET A 51 10.83 -11.76 0.40
CA MET A 51 12.13 -12.34 0.07
C MET A 51 12.05 -13.86 -0.19
N CYS A 52 10.87 -14.39 -0.50
CA CYS A 52 10.71 -15.78 -0.93
C CYS A 52 11.32 -15.97 -2.33
N ASP A 53 11.68 -17.22 -2.66
CA ASP A 53 12.35 -17.56 -3.93
C ASP A 53 11.61 -17.02 -5.16
N GLU A 54 10.27 -17.04 -5.15
CA GLU A 54 9.46 -16.53 -6.25
C GLU A 54 9.64 -15.02 -6.46
N MET A 55 9.62 -14.23 -5.39
CA MET A 55 9.75 -12.77 -5.45
C MET A 55 11.19 -12.36 -5.78
N VAL A 56 12.18 -13.03 -5.21
CA VAL A 56 13.60 -12.82 -5.53
C VAL A 56 13.89 -13.15 -6.99
N ALA A 57 13.32 -14.23 -7.53
CA ALA A 57 13.44 -14.58 -8.96
C ALA A 57 12.79 -13.53 -9.87
N GLN A 58 11.83 -12.76 -9.39
CA GLN A 58 11.23 -11.64 -10.11
C GLN A 58 12.01 -10.32 -9.95
N GLY A 59 13.05 -10.28 -9.12
CA GLY A 59 13.93 -9.13 -8.93
C GLY A 59 13.71 -8.38 -7.61
N MET A 60 12.95 -8.94 -6.65
CA MET A 60 12.86 -8.36 -5.29
C MET A 60 14.22 -8.39 -4.62
N ALA A 61 14.62 -7.27 -4.03
CA ALA A 61 15.86 -7.13 -3.30
C ALA A 61 15.67 -6.31 -2.03
N GLN A 62 16.53 -6.51 -1.05
CA GLN A 62 16.61 -5.63 0.12
C GLN A 62 17.74 -4.62 -0.03
N ASP A 63 17.49 -3.39 0.41
CA ASP A 63 18.53 -2.37 0.56
C ASP A 63 19.34 -2.54 1.84
N GLY A 64 20.30 -1.61 2.07
CA GLY A 64 21.16 -1.66 3.25
C GLY A 64 20.47 -1.41 4.59
N TYR A 65 19.21 -0.92 4.59
CA TYR A 65 18.39 -0.74 5.78
C TYR A 65 17.46 -1.92 6.05
N GLY A 66 17.11 -2.65 4.99
CA GLY A 66 16.16 -3.76 5.04
C GLY A 66 14.80 -3.45 4.40
N ASN A 67 14.65 -2.32 3.71
CA ASN A 67 13.49 -2.09 2.85
C ASN A 67 13.51 -3.09 1.68
N CYS A 68 12.35 -3.55 1.23
CA CYS A 68 12.25 -4.45 0.08
C CYS A 68 11.80 -3.68 -1.15
N LEU A 69 12.53 -3.81 -2.25
CA LEU A 69 12.29 -3.07 -3.49
C LEU A 69 12.22 -4.01 -4.69
N ILE A 70 11.28 -3.74 -5.60
CA ILE A 70 11.21 -4.40 -6.90
C ILE A 70 10.69 -3.42 -7.96
N LYS A 71 11.28 -3.47 -9.17
CA LYS A 71 10.85 -2.67 -10.31
C LYS A 71 10.09 -3.55 -11.32
N VAL A 72 8.94 -3.07 -11.76
CA VAL A 72 8.17 -3.65 -12.87
C VAL A 72 8.15 -2.63 -14.02
N GLN A 73 8.64 -3.03 -15.18
CA GLN A 73 8.67 -2.19 -16.39
C GLN A 73 7.34 -2.22 -17.14
N ASN A 74 7.11 -1.19 -17.96
CA ASN A 74 6.04 -1.17 -18.93
C ASN A 74 6.18 -2.29 -19.96
N ALA A 75 5.12 -2.60 -20.70
CA ALA A 75 5.12 -3.66 -21.70
C ALA A 75 6.12 -3.43 -22.85
N ASP A 76 6.48 -2.18 -23.12
CA ASP A 76 7.48 -1.78 -24.11
C ASP A 76 8.93 -1.78 -23.56
N GLY A 77 9.12 -2.18 -22.32
CA GLY A 77 10.41 -2.21 -21.64
C GLY A 77 10.85 -0.86 -21.03
N SER A 78 10.06 0.19 -21.16
CA SER A 78 10.36 1.48 -20.53
C SER A 78 10.05 1.45 -19.02
N ASP A 79 10.67 2.34 -18.26
CA ASP A 79 10.43 2.50 -16.84
C ASP A 79 9.17 3.33 -16.58
N SER A 80 8.34 2.88 -15.65
CA SER A 80 7.24 3.68 -15.12
C SER A 80 7.76 4.83 -14.28
N LYS A 81 7.00 5.94 -14.25
CA LYS A 81 7.29 7.11 -13.42
C LYS A 81 6.57 7.09 -12.06
N THR A 82 6.02 5.95 -11.68
CA THR A 82 5.27 5.78 -10.44
C THR A 82 6.03 4.91 -9.44
N LEU A 83 6.08 5.37 -8.20
CA LEU A 83 6.53 4.63 -7.03
C LEU A 83 5.31 4.24 -6.20
N TRP A 84 5.20 2.97 -5.83
CA TRP A 84 4.17 2.39 -4.97
C TRP A 84 4.75 2.09 -3.60
N SER A 85 4.08 2.49 -2.53
CA SER A 85 4.60 2.49 -1.16
C SER A 85 3.64 1.87 -0.16
N CYS A 86 4.18 1.05 0.73
CA CYS A 86 3.57 0.57 1.96
C CYS A 86 4.67 0.27 2.99
N HIS A 87 4.30 -0.11 4.23
CA HIS A 87 5.29 -0.52 5.23
C HIS A 87 5.08 -1.94 5.75
N THR A 88 6.12 -2.51 6.36
CA THR A 88 6.14 -3.91 6.80
C THR A 88 5.91 -4.11 8.28
N ASP A 89 6.21 -3.13 9.10
CA ASP A 89 6.03 -3.20 10.56
C ASP A 89 4.58 -2.87 10.99
N SER A 90 4.30 -2.96 12.25
CA SER A 90 3.00 -2.66 12.84
C SER A 90 3.14 -2.20 14.29
N VAL A 91 2.17 -1.44 14.81
CA VAL A 91 2.16 -0.89 16.19
C VAL A 91 1.95 -1.91 17.30
N HIS A 92 1.92 -3.19 17.01
CA HIS A 92 1.77 -4.21 18.04
C HIS A 92 2.85 -4.11 19.11
N ARG A 93 2.46 -4.29 20.38
CA ARG A 93 3.41 -4.22 21.52
C ARG A 93 4.20 -5.50 21.74
N LYS A 94 3.84 -6.58 21.07
CA LYS A 94 4.47 -7.91 21.14
C LYS A 94 4.45 -8.57 19.77
N SER A 95 5.43 -9.40 19.51
CA SER A 95 5.46 -10.25 18.32
C SER A 95 4.62 -11.51 18.51
N GLY A 96 4.15 -12.08 17.40
CA GLY A 96 3.47 -13.37 17.42
C GLY A 96 2.34 -13.48 16.40
N VAL A 97 1.41 -14.37 16.71
CA VAL A 97 0.22 -14.63 15.90
C VAL A 97 -1.01 -14.24 16.70
N GLN A 98 -1.97 -13.58 16.05
CA GLN A 98 -3.26 -13.20 16.63
C GLN A 98 -4.41 -13.87 15.87
N GLU A 99 -5.55 -14.00 16.54
CA GLU A 99 -6.80 -14.40 15.91
C GLU A 99 -7.45 -13.21 15.20
N VAL A 100 -7.99 -13.47 14.01
CA VAL A 100 -8.67 -12.46 13.19
C VAL A 100 -10.11 -12.93 12.96
N HIS A 101 -11.05 -12.08 13.29
CA HIS A 101 -12.48 -12.30 13.06
C HIS A 101 -12.95 -11.52 11.84
N PHE A 102 -13.78 -12.15 11.01
CA PHE A 102 -14.49 -11.51 9.92
C PHE A 102 -15.99 -11.58 10.17
N ASP A 103 -16.64 -10.41 10.18
CA ASP A 103 -18.09 -10.29 10.29
C ASP A 103 -18.71 -10.14 8.88
N PRO A 104 -19.42 -11.15 8.38
CA PRO A 104 -20.02 -11.09 7.04
C PRO A 104 -21.25 -10.16 6.94
N LEU A 105 -21.78 -9.66 8.06
CA LEU A 105 -22.89 -8.71 8.05
C LEU A 105 -22.41 -7.27 7.84
N THR A 106 -21.20 -6.97 8.23
CA THR A 106 -20.60 -5.63 8.11
C THR A 106 -19.42 -5.58 7.15
N ASP A 107 -19.02 -6.73 6.57
CA ASP A 107 -17.84 -6.91 5.73
C ASP A 107 -16.54 -6.41 6.37
N LYS A 108 -16.40 -6.61 7.70
CA LYS A 108 -15.27 -6.09 8.48
C LYS A 108 -14.45 -7.19 9.12
N PHE A 109 -13.13 -6.98 9.05
CA PHE A 109 -12.16 -7.68 9.91
C PHE A 109 -11.96 -6.94 11.22
N SER A 110 -11.70 -7.68 12.28
CA SER A 110 -11.37 -7.18 13.63
C SER A 110 -10.61 -8.27 14.42
N THR A 111 -10.17 -7.94 15.62
CA THR A 111 -9.59 -8.90 16.56
C THR A 111 -10.55 -9.17 17.71
N PRO A 112 -10.79 -10.44 18.09
CA PRO A 112 -11.75 -10.78 19.14
C PRO A 112 -11.25 -10.42 20.53
N ASP A 113 -9.94 -10.34 20.75
CA ASP A 113 -9.30 -10.05 22.05
C ASP A 113 -9.08 -8.54 22.31
N GLY A 114 -9.50 -7.68 21.36
CA GLY A 114 -9.29 -6.25 21.45
C GLY A 114 -7.83 -5.82 21.28
N SER A 115 -7.01 -6.63 20.65
CA SER A 115 -5.70 -6.18 20.16
C SER A 115 -5.86 -5.30 18.90
N CYS A 116 -4.80 -4.60 18.50
CA CYS A 116 -4.75 -3.92 17.22
C CYS A 116 -4.83 -4.95 16.08
N LEU A 117 -5.57 -4.68 15.01
CA LEU A 117 -5.67 -5.58 13.85
C LEU A 117 -4.37 -5.58 13.02
N GLY A 118 -3.67 -4.44 12.98
CA GLY A 118 -2.53 -4.21 12.11
C GLY A 118 -2.95 -4.09 10.64
N ALA A 119 -4.16 -3.57 10.38
CA ALA A 119 -4.59 -3.21 9.04
C ALA A 119 -3.70 -2.10 8.46
N ASP A 120 -3.23 -1.26 9.32
CA ASP A 120 -2.09 -0.37 9.17
C ASP A 120 -0.78 -1.15 9.39
N ASP A 121 0.07 -1.54 8.37
CA ASP A 121 -0.24 -1.36 6.95
C ASP A 121 -0.24 -2.72 6.21
N ASN A 122 -0.91 -3.72 6.78
CA ASN A 122 -1.17 -4.97 6.04
C ASN A 122 -2.06 -4.75 4.80
N SER A 123 -2.91 -3.72 4.83
CA SER A 123 -3.79 -3.40 3.72
C SER A 123 -3.01 -2.90 2.52
N GLY A 124 -2.08 -1.97 2.73
CA GLY A 124 -1.16 -1.52 1.68
C GLY A 124 -0.24 -2.64 1.20
N THR A 125 0.29 -3.45 2.11
CA THR A 125 1.08 -4.64 1.74
C THR A 125 0.28 -5.57 0.83
N TYR A 126 -1.00 -5.85 1.15
CA TYR A 126 -1.87 -6.66 0.31
C TYR A 126 -2.05 -6.07 -1.08
N ILE A 127 -2.34 -4.76 -1.15
CA ILE A 127 -2.54 -4.04 -2.41
C ILE A 127 -1.27 -4.11 -3.27
N LEU A 128 -0.11 -3.82 -2.71
CA LEU A 128 1.16 -3.88 -3.46
C LEU A 128 1.45 -5.29 -3.99
N LEU A 129 1.20 -6.33 -3.20
CA LEU A 129 1.37 -7.72 -3.65
C LEU A 129 0.41 -8.07 -4.80
N GLU A 130 -0.85 -7.59 -4.77
CA GLU A 130 -1.79 -7.82 -5.87
C GLU A 130 -1.43 -7.01 -7.13
N LEU A 131 -0.94 -5.77 -6.98
CA LEU A 131 -0.41 -4.98 -8.10
C LEU A 131 0.79 -5.67 -8.74
N LEU A 132 1.72 -6.21 -7.95
CA LEU A 132 2.86 -7.00 -8.43
C LEU A 132 2.39 -8.26 -9.17
N ARG A 133 1.44 -9.00 -8.63
CA ARG A 133 0.86 -10.18 -9.27
C ARG A 133 0.26 -9.85 -10.64
N LYS A 134 -0.35 -8.69 -10.77
CA LYS A 134 -0.91 -8.16 -12.03
C LYS A 134 0.15 -7.48 -12.91
N ARG A 135 1.41 -7.42 -12.45
CA ARG A 135 2.54 -6.78 -13.14
C ARG A 135 2.27 -5.33 -13.52
N ILE A 136 1.59 -4.59 -12.65
CA ILE A 136 1.38 -3.14 -12.85
C ILE A 136 2.75 -2.45 -12.80
N PRO A 137 3.11 -1.61 -13.80
CA PRO A 137 4.42 -0.99 -13.85
C PRO A 137 4.66 0.01 -12.71
N GLY A 138 5.88 0.02 -12.18
CA GLY A 138 6.31 0.93 -11.11
C GLY A 138 7.53 0.43 -10.35
N LEU A 139 8.05 1.27 -9.47
CA LEU A 139 8.93 0.86 -8.39
C LEU A 139 8.05 0.58 -7.16
N TYR A 140 8.17 -0.58 -6.60
CA TYR A 140 7.50 -0.97 -5.37
C TYR A 140 8.49 -0.92 -4.23
N ILE A 141 8.12 -0.25 -3.15
CA ILE A 141 8.92 -0.20 -1.92
C ILE A 141 8.03 -0.58 -0.74
N PHE A 142 8.44 -1.65 -0.06
CA PHE A 142 7.91 -2.08 1.22
C PHE A 142 8.87 -1.57 2.29
N HIS A 143 8.51 -0.49 2.94
CA HIS A 143 9.38 0.20 3.89
C HIS A 143 9.46 -0.55 5.22
N ARG A 144 10.61 -0.44 5.87
CA ARG A 144 10.85 -0.94 7.21
C ARG A 144 10.75 0.21 8.22
N ALA A 145 10.14 -0.05 9.38
CA ALA A 145 10.16 0.86 10.53
C ALA A 145 9.47 2.22 10.27
N GLU A 146 8.29 2.21 9.63
CA GLU A 146 7.42 3.38 9.49
C GLU A 146 6.89 3.82 10.85
N GLU A 147 6.34 2.89 11.64
CA GLU A 147 5.67 3.11 12.92
C GLU A 147 6.56 3.65 14.04
N VAL A 148 7.86 3.64 13.81
CA VAL A 148 8.87 4.22 14.72
C VAL A 148 9.57 5.44 14.12
N GLY A 149 8.92 6.08 13.13
CA GLY A 149 9.31 7.38 12.58
C GLY A 149 9.81 7.38 11.14
N GLY A 150 9.35 6.44 10.28
CA GLY A 150 9.70 6.40 8.86
C GLY A 150 11.20 6.21 8.62
N CYS A 151 11.83 5.37 9.43
CA CYS A 151 13.29 5.24 9.41
C CYS A 151 13.79 4.63 8.10
N GLY A 152 13.05 3.67 7.52
CA GLY A 152 13.39 3.02 6.26
C GLY A 152 13.31 3.98 5.08
N SER A 153 12.24 4.73 4.97
CA SER A 153 12.07 5.74 3.91
C SER A 153 13.06 6.90 4.06
N SER A 154 13.31 7.35 5.29
CA SER A 154 14.34 8.36 5.57
C SER A 154 15.72 7.90 5.11
N TRP A 155 16.04 6.62 5.33
CA TRP A 155 17.30 6.04 4.87
C TRP A 155 17.42 6.05 3.34
N ILE A 156 16.36 5.67 2.61
CA ILE A 156 16.34 5.73 1.14
C ILE A 156 16.51 7.17 0.65
N ALA A 157 15.79 8.14 1.22
CA ALA A 157 15.91 9.54 0.84
C ALA A 157 17.34 10.09 1.00
N GLN A 158 18.07 9.62 2.03
CA GLN A 158 19.44 10.05 2.33
C GLN A 158 20.52 9.33 1.52
N HIS A 159 20.32 8.03 1.21
CA HIS A 159 21.36 7.17 0.63
C HIS A 159 21.10 6.75 -0.82
N SER A 160 19.90 7.01 -1.33
CA SER A 160 19.46 6.59 -2.65
C SER A 160 18.55 7.63 -3.32
N SER A 161 18.78 8.92 -3.09
CA SER A 161 17.99 10.02 -3.67
C SER A 161 17.95 9.94 -5.20
N GLU A 162 19.06 9.57 -5.85
CA GLU A 162 19.16 9.38 -7.29
C GLU A 162 18.19 8.32 -7.84
N LEU A 163 17.83 7.32 -7.02
CA LEU A 163 16.78 6.37 -7.37
C LEU A 163 15.41 7.08 -7.39
N LEU A 164 15.12 7.89 -6.38
CA LEU A 164 13.85 8.58 -6.22
C LEU A 164 13.64 9.65 -7.30
N GLU A 165 14.68 10.36 -7.72
CA GLU A 165 14.67 11.39 -8.78
C GLU A 165 14.19 10.86 -10.15
N GLN A 166 14.14 9.54 -10.32
CA GLN A 166 13.65 8.91 -11.54
C GLN A 166 12.11 8.89 -11.64
N TYR A 167 11.40 9.21 -10.54
CA TYR A 167 9.96 9.09 -10.43
C TYR A 167 9.29 10.46 -10.33
N ASP A 168 8.11 10.59 -10.97
CA ASP A 168 7.33 11.83 -10.96
C ASP A 168 6.29 11.79 -9.83
N ARG A 169 5.93 10.59 -9.35
CA ARG A 169 4.91 10.40 -8.31
C ARG A 169 5.21 9.22 -7.40
N ALA A 170 4.88 9.38 -6.11
CA ALA A 170 4.90 8.34 -5.11
C ALA A 170 3.52 8.22 -4.45
N ILE A 171 2.95 7.02 -4.48
CA ILE A 171 1.61 6.73 -3.96
C ILE A 171 1.74 5.71 -2.84
N ALA A 172 1.45 6.12 -1.60
CA ALA A 172 1.34 5.24 -0.46
C ALA A 172 -0.10 4.71 -0.33
N PHE A 173 -0.23 3.48 0.14
CA PHE A 173 -1.50 2.83 0.46
C PHE A 173 -1.62 2.62 1.97
N ASP A 174 -1.52 3.72 2.72
CA ASP A 174 -1.37 3.74 4.17
C ASP A 174 -2.22 4.85 4.81
N ARG A 175 -3.45 5.03 4.31
CA ARG A 175 -4.37 6.01 4.88
C ARG A 175 -5.65 5.33 5.35
N LYS A 176 -6.05 5.63 6.59
CA LYS A 176 -7.36 5.22 7.12
C LYS A 176 -8.52 5.77 6.29
N ASP A 177 -9.71 5.29 6.58
CA ASP A 177 -10.96 5.67 5.90
C ASP A 177 -11.02 5.16 4.44
N ILE A 178 -11.93 5.72 3.65
CA ILE A 178 -12.27 5.22 2.30
C ILE A 178 -12.31 6.30 1.22
N TYR A 179 -11.89 7.54 1.53
CA TYR A 179 -12.12 8.64 0.59
C TYR A 179 -10.91 9.50 0.30
N SER A 180 -9.89 9.46 1.14
CA SER A 180 -8.84 10.48 1.10
C SER A 180 -7.78 10.19 0.05
N ILE A 181 -7.45 11.22 -0.73
CA ILE A 181 -6.19 11.39 -1.44
C ILE A 181 -5.48 12.55 -0.75
N ILE A 182 -4.41 12.24 -0.04
CA ILE A 182 -3.74 13.21 0.82
C ILE A 182 -2.93 14.18 -0.01
N THR A 183 -3.20 15.49 0.16
CA THR A 183 -2.47 16.59 -0.49
C THR A 183 -1.47 17.28 0.43
N HIS A 184 -1.60 17.08 1.74
CA HIS A 184 -0.67 17.61 2.74
C HIS A 184 -0.32 16.52 3.76
N GLN A 185 0.94 16.44 4.14
CA GLN A 185 1.41 15.60 5.23
C GLN A 185 1.94 16.50 6.35
N GLY A 186 1.29 16.45 7.52
CA GLY A 186 1.44 17.48 8.53
C GLY A 186 0.97 18.84 7.98
N SER A 187 1.81 19.85 8.04
CA SER A 187 1.51 21.18 7.49
C SER A 187 2.09 21.43 6.09
N LYS A 188 2.80 20.45 5.52
CA LYS A 188 3.50 20.58 4.24
C LYS A 188 2.68 19.98 3.10
N ARG A 189 2.53 20.72 2.00
CA ARG A 189 1.94 20.20 0.77
C ARG A 189 2.87 19.12 0.20
N CYS A 190 2.31 17.97 -0.16
CA CYS A 190 3.05 16.84 -0.70
C CYS A 190 2.64 16.46 -2.13
N CYS A 191 1.48 16.93 -2.61
CA CYS A 191 1.12 16.81 -4.02
C CYS A 191 0.24 17.99 -4.46
N SER A 192 0.08 18.19 -5.77
CA SER A 192 -0.81 19.19 -6.34
C SER A 192 -2.29 18.76 -6.25
N ASP A 193 -3.19 19.73 -6.27
CA ASP A 193 -4.63 19.45 -6.31
C ASP A 193 -4.99 18.82 -7.67
N GLU A 194 -4.35 19.24 -8.76
CA GLU A 194 -4.52 18.69 -10.10
C GLU A 194 -4.20 17.20 -10.17
N PHE A 195 -3.07 16.80 -9.57
CA PHE A 195 -2.70 15.39 -9.48
C PHE A 195 -3.72 14.58 -8.66
N ALA A 196 -4.13 15.12 -7.51
CA ALA A 196 -5.07 14.43 -6.63
C ALA A 196 -6.46 14.29 -7.25
N ASP A 197 -6.94 15.32 -7.96
CA ASP A 197 -8.23 15.30 -8.68
C ASP A 197 -8.19 14.31 -9.87
N ASP A 198 -7.12 14.31 -10.67
CA ASP A 198 -6.92 13.34 -11.76
C ASP A 198 -6.87 11.90 -11.25
N LEU A 199 -6.21 11.69 -10.11
CA LEU A 199 -6.15 10.38 -9.47
C LEU A 199 -7.52 9.96 -8.95
N ALA A 200 -8.30 10.86 -8.33
CA ALA A 200 -9.66 10.61 -7.87
C ALA A 200 -10.59 10.19 -9.02
N GLU A 201 -10.52 10.91 -10.14
CA GLU A 201 -11.30 10.59 -11.34
C GLU A 201 -10.95 9.19 -11.88
N LYS A 202 -9.66 8.87 -11.97
CA LYS A 202 -9.18 7.56 -12.46
C LYS A 202 -9.55 6.40 -11.55
N LEU A 203 -9.53 6.59 -10.23
CA LEU A 203 -9.96 5.58 -9.27
C LEU A 203 -11.47 5.31 -9.36
N GLY A 204 -12.29 6.34 -9.60
CA GLY A 204 -13.75 6.19 -9.76
C GLY A 204 -14.47 5.64 -8.53
N MET A 205 -13.88 5.76 -7.33
CA MET A 205 -14.34 5.16 -6.07
C MET A 205 -14.77 6.21 -5.03
N ASN A 206 -15.23 7.39 -5.47
CA ASN A 206 -15.59 8.52 -4.61
C ASN A 206 -14.43 9.10 -3.77
N HIS A 207 -13.20 8.85 -4.16
CA HIS A 207 -12.05 9.51 -3.56
C HIS A 207 -12.08 11.01 -3.81
N ARG A 208 -11.50 11.76 -2.89
CA ARG A 208 -11.39 13.22 -2.96
C ARG A 208 -10.12 13.71 -2.28
N THR A 209 -9.70 14.89 -2.65
CA THR A 209 -8.58 15.59 -2.02
C THR A 209 -8.84 15.80 -0.53
N ASP A 210 -7.81 15.58 0.27
CA ASP A 210 -7.84 15.74 1.73
C ASP A 210 -6.50 16.32 2.21
N SER A 211 -6.58 17.49 2.86
CA SER A 211 -5.39 18.14 3.44
C SER A 211 -5.06 17.66 4.86
N GLY A 212 -5.81 16.69 5.40
CA GLY A 212 -5.71 16.22 6.79
C GLY A 212 -4.74 15.06 7.00
N GLY A 213 -3.72 14.91 6.16
CA GLY A 213 -2.69 13.88 6.34
C GLY A 213 -1.78 14.17 7.53
N SER A 214 -1.30 13.09 8.18
CA SER A 214 -0.30 13.18 9.25
C SER A 214 1.10 12.94 8.70
N PHE A 215 1.48 11.68 8.59
CA PHE A 215 2.74 11.20 8.09
C PHE A 215 2.54 9.84 7.43
N THR A 216 3.34 9.50 6.46
CA THR A 216 3.67 8.16 5.95
C THR A 216 5.02 8.26 5.23
N ASP A 217 5.59 7.14 4.83
CA ASP A 217 6.91 7.05 4.20
C ASP A 217 7.14 8.03 3.03
N THR A 218 6.11 8.28 2.20
CA THR A 218 6.21 9.22 1.08
C THR A 218 6.42 10.67 1.52
N ALA A 219 6.18 11.02 2.80
CA ALA A 219 6.53 12.34 3.33
C ALA A 219 8.05 12.60 3.31
N ASN A 220 8.85 11.54 3.42
CA ASN A 220 10.30 11.65 3.33
C ASN A 220 10.80 11.87 1.89
N TYR A 221 9.92 11.78 0.89
CA TYR A 221 10.24 11.90 -0.54
C TYR A 221 9.73 13.21 -1.18
N ASP A 222 8.89 13.97 -0.49
CA ASP A 222 8.19 15.14 -1.03
C ASP A 222 9.10 16.34 -1.42
N HIS A 223 10.37 16.27 -1.11
CA HIS A 223 11.38 17.22 -1.56
C HIS A 223 12.20 16.72 -2.77
N ILE A 224 11.96 15.46 -3.19
CA ILE A 224 12.64 14.78 -4.31
C ILE A 224 11.62 14.47 -5.42
N ILE A 225 10.49 13.86 -5.04
CA ILE A 225 9.42 13.44 -5.96
C ILE A 225 8.32 14.50 -5.95
N PRO A 226 7.93 15.07 -7.10
CA PRO A 226 6.99 16.20 -7.16
C PRO A 226 5.60 15.91 -6.59
N GLU A 227 5.09 14.70 -6.79
CA GLU A 227 3.72 14.31 -6.40
C GLU A 227 3.77 13.12 -5.44
N CYS A 228 3.70 13.40 -4.13
CA CYS A 228 3.67 12.38 -3.08
C CYS A 228 2.29 12.37 -2.41
N THR A 229 1.62 11.24 -2.41
CA THR A 229 0.29 11.11 -1.77
C THR A 229 0.16 9.86 -0.94
N ASN A 230 -0.90 9.83 -0.11
CA ASN A 230 -1.32 8.66 0.65
C ASN A 230 -2.82 8.43 0.40
N LEU A 231 -3.19 7.21 0.00
CA LEU A 231 -4.55 6.82 -0.31
C LEU A 231 -5.20 6.08 0.85
N SER A 232 -6.49 6.40 1.11
CA SER A 232 -7.31 5.59 1.99
C SER A 232 -7.48 4.17 1.46
N VAL A 233 -7.32 3.19 2.35
CA VAL A 233 -7.34 1.76 2.01
C VAL A 233 -8.32 0.94 2.84
N GLY A 234 -9.32 1.59 3.43
CA GLY A 234 -10.46 0.94 4.04
C GLY A 234 -10.29 0.48 5.49
N TYR A 235 -9.20 0.82 6.18
CA TYR A 235 -9.09 0.58 7.61
C TYR A 235 -9.58 1.77 8.45
N PHE A 236 -10.01 1.50 9.67
CA PHE A 236 -10.55 2.50 10.61
C PHE A 236 -9.96 2.29 11.99
N ASN A 237 -9.85 3.37 12.75
CA ASN A 237 -9.38 3.35 14.15
C ASN A 237 -7.99 2.71 14.32
N ALA A 238 -7.08 2.96 13.36
CA ALA A 238 -5.70 2.49 13.41
C ALA A 238 -5.07 2.71 14.79
N HIS A 239 -4.08 1.89 15.14
CA HIS A 239 -3.33 1.96 16.38
C HIS A 239 -4.19 1.76 17.66
N SER A 240 -5.33 1.09 17.54
CA SER A 240 -6.22 0.88 18.68
C SER A 240 -6.85 -0.52 18.70
N ALA A 241 -7.38 -0.89 19.87
CA ALA A 241 -8.19 -2.11 20.07
C ALA A 241 -9.51 -2.12 19.27
N ARG A 242 -9.84 -1.05 18.57
CA ARG A 242 -11.05 -0.91 17.74
C ARG A 242 -10.72 -0.85 16.25
N GLU A 243 -9.49 -1.17 15.90
CA GLU A 243 -9.09 -1.19 14.50
C GLU A 243 -9.88 -2.22 13.70
N THR A 244 -10.36 -1.82 12.55
CA THR A 244 -11.11 -2.67 11.62
C THR A 244 -10.71 -2.40 10.19
N GLN A 245 -10.89 -3.39 9.32
CA GLN A 245 -10.71 -3.28 7.87
C GLN A 245 -11.99 -3.67 7.15
N LEU A 246 -12.45 -2.88 6.18
CA LEU A 246 -13.46 -3.28 5.23
C LEU A 246 -12.89 -4.25 4.20
N LEU A 247 -13.64 -5.30 3.83
CA LEU A 247 -13.20 -6.27 2.82
C LEU A 247 -13.39 -5.73 1.40
N ASP A 248 -14.55 -5.14 1.13
CA ASP A 248 -14.95 -4.68 -0.22
C ASP A 248 -14.59 -3.20 -0.46
N TYR A 249 -13.30 -2.89 -0.22
CA TYR A 249 -12.83 -1.54 -0.46
C TYR A 249 -11.46 -1.54 -1.14
#